data_ea5a77ebe0239db1b9e32fb510c43ef6
#
_entry.id   ea5a77ebe0239db1b9e32fb510c43ef6
#
_cell.length_a   1.000
_cell.length_b   1.000
_cell.length_c   1.000
_cell.angle_alpha   90.00
_cell.angle_beta   90.00
_cell.angle_gamma   90.00
#
_symmetry.space_group_name_H-M   'P 1'
#
loop_
_entity.id
_entity.type
_entity.pdbx_description
1 polymer ?
#
loop_
_entity_poly.entity_id
_entity_poly.type
_entity_poly.pdbx_seq_one_letter_code
_entity_poly.pdbx_strand_id
1 'polypeptide(L)'
;MYFKKIFFSLFLIVLSKNVCASPWIEGNKLVIQGLDKITARIETFEVLVGQNYKFGVLDIFVERCVFSKPIFKPESLAYIRINDNSDRLSEVKFKGWMFASSPALNALENSVYDLSILACKNVDSISKKSSSLEGEE
;
A
#
# COMPACT_ATOMS: atom_id res chain seq x y z
N MET A 1 -19.61 18.49 50.66
CA MET A 1 -20.45 17.65 49.80
C MET A 1 -20.33 17.96 48.31
N TYR A 2 -20.09 19.19 47.93
CA TYR A 2 -19.91 19.62 46.52
C TYR A 2 -18.55 19.20 45.94
N PHE A 3 -17.49 19.19 46.71
CA PHE A 3 -16.14 18.82 46.26
C PHE A 3 -16.05 17.36 45.76
N LYS A 4 -16.77 16.43 46.42
CA LYS A 4 -16.83 15.01 45.97
C LYS A 4 -17.57 14.85 44.63
N LYS A 5 -18.61 15.66 44.39
CA LYS A 5 -19.37 15.63 43.14
C LYS A 5 -18.58 16.22 41.97
N ILE A 6 -17.81 17.28 42.22
CA ILE A 6 -16.94 17.90 41.23
C ILE A 6 -15.80 16.95 40.83
N PHE A 7 -15.20 16.26 41.82
CA PHE A 7 -14.11 15.31 41.57
C PHE A 7 -14.60 14.07 40.79
N PHE A 8 -15.83 13.61 41.08
CA PHE A 8 -16.46 12.50 40.35
C PHE A 8 -16.84 12.88 38.93
N SER A 9 -17.29 14.11 38.71
CA SER A 9 -17.60 14.64 37.36
C SER A 9 -16.33 14.84 36.52
N LEU A 10 -15.23 15.30 37.11
CA LEU A 10 -13.94 15.46 36.44
C LEU A 10 -13.31 14.11 36.06
N PHE A 11 -13.52 13.08 36.89
CA PHE A 11 -13.04 11.71 36.64
C PHE A 11 -13.74 11.05 35.45
N LEU A 12 -15.04 11.35 35.23
CA LEU A 12 -15.80 10.81 34.08
C LEU A 12 -15.32 11.38 32.72
N ILE A 13 -14.80 12.60 32.70
CA ILE A 13 -14.34 13.27 31.47
C ILE A 13 -13.02 12.67 30.97
N VAL A 14 -12.19 12.13 31.86
CA VAL A 14 -10.89 11.55 31.51
C VAL A 14 -11.00 10.15 30.87
N LEU A 15 -12.16 9.49 31.01
CA LEU A 15 -12.37 8.11 30.47
C LEU A 15 -12.84 8.06 29.01
N SER A 16 -13.15 9.17 28.38
CA SER A 16 -13.53 9.20 26.96
C SER A 16 -12.28 9.10 26.06
N LYS A 17 -11.62 7.95 26.06
CA LYS A 17 -10.65 7.61 25.01
C LYS A 17 -11.44 7.25 23.77
N ASN A 18 -11.47 8.13 22.79
CA ASN A 18 -11.98 7.84 21.46
C ASN A 18 -11.09 6.75 20.83
N VAL A 19 -11.49 5.49 20.93
CA VAL A 19 -10.87 4.38 20.22
C VAL A 19 -11.31 4.48 18.75
N CYS A 20 -10.52 5.16 17.96
CA CYS A 20 -10.69 5.16 16.50
C CYS A 20 -10.20 3.82 15.96
N ALA A 21 -11.10 2.87 15.72
CA ALA A 21 -10.76 1.61 15.06
C ALA A 21 -10.51 1.87 13.58
N SER A 22 -9.26 1.77 13.15
CA SER A 22 -8.90 1.89 11.74
C SER A 22 -9.50 0.71 10.95
N PRO A 23 -10.15 0.96 9.79
CA PRO A 23 -10.64 -0.10 8.90
C PRO A 23 -9.52 -0.76 8.08
N TRP A 24 -8.29 -0.25 8.19
CA TRP A 24 -7.16 -0.64 7.35
C TRP A 24 -6.22 -1.61 8.05
N ILE A 25 -5.68 -2.54 7.26
CA ILE A 25 -4.60 -3.47 7.62
C ILE A 25 -3.37 -3.07 6.83
N GLU A 26 -2.22 -2.95 7.50
CA GLU A 26 -0.93 -2.74 6.83
C GLU A 26 -0.53 -4.00 6.07
N GLY A 27 -0.16 -3.81 4.79
CA GLY A 27 0.40 -4.86 3.97
C GLY A 27 1.92 -4.72 3.83
N ASN A 28 2.55 -5.79 3.39
CA ASN A 28 4.00 -5.82 3.14
C ASN A 28 4.36 -6.06 1.67
N LYS A 29 3.36 -6.33 0.81
CA LYS A 29 3.55 -6.59 -0.61
C LYS A 29 2.45 -5.91 -1.43
N LEU A 30 2.85 -5.19 -2.46
CA LEU A 30 1.97 -4.54 -3.42
C LEU A 30 2.03 -5.27 -4.77
N VAL A 31 0.87 -5.53 -5.35
CA VAL A 31 0.71 -6.04 -6.72
C VAL A 31 0.40 -4.86 -7.63
N ILE A 32 1.24 -4.66 -8.63
CA ILE A 32 1.14 -3.56 -9.59
C ILE A 32 0.98 -4.13 -10.99
N GLN A 33 0.17 -3.49 -11.81
CA GLN A 33 0.07 -3.71 -13.24
C GLN A 33 0.66 -2.52 -13.97
N GLY A 34 1.63 -2.79 -14.85
CA GLY A 34 2.23 -1.82 -15.75
C GLY A 34 1.78 -2.07 -17.18
N LEU A 35 1.49 -0.99 -17.91
CA LEU A 35 1.21 -1.00 -19.34
C LEU A 35 2.23 -0.13 -20.06
N ASP A 36 2.94 -0.71 -21.01
CA ASP A 36 3.68 0.01 -22.04
C ASP A 36 2.72 0.34 -23.19
N LYS A 37 2.38 1.61 -23.33
CA LYS A 37 1.40 2.10 -24.33
C LYS A 37 1.94 2.06 -25.77
N ILE A 38 3.25 2.01 -25.94
CA ILE A 38 3.89 1.96 -27.28
C ILE A 38 3.80 0.55 -27.84
N THR A 39 4.10 -0.45 -27.01
CA THR A 39 4.13 -1.87 -27.42
C THR A 39 2.83 -2.61 -27.07
N ALA A 40 1.91 -1.96 -26.36
CA ALA A 40 0.69 -2.56 -25.77
C ALA A 40 0.99 -3.77 -24.87
N ARG A 41 2.16 -3.79 -24.23
CA ARG A 41 2.58 -4.87 -23.33
C ARG A 41 2.10 -4.58 -21.93
N ILE A 42 1.39 -5.55 -21.36
CA ILE A 42 0.95 -5.52 -19.96
C ILE A 42 1.83 -6.49 -19.16
N GLU A 43 2.29 -6.04 -18.01
CA GLU A 43 3.07 -6.83 -17.07
C GLU A 43 2.49 -6.63 -15.65
N THR A 44 2.32 -7.74 -14.92
CA THR A 44 1.93 -7.70 -13.51
C THR A 44 3.11 -8.17 -12.68
N PHE A 45 3.49 -7.38 -11.70
CA PHE A 45 4.64 -7.65 -10.83
C PHE A 45 4.32 -7.32 -9.37
N GLU A 46 5.11 -7.89 -8.47
CA GLU A 46 4.97 -7.71 -7.03
C GLU A 46 6.18 -6.97 -6.47
N VAL A 47 5.92 -5.98 -5.61
CA VAL A 47 6.95 -5.18 -4.96
C VAL A 47 6.75 -5.22 -3.44
N LEU A 48 7.79 -5.51 -2.68
CA LEU A 48 7.75 -5.42 -1.22
C LEU A 48 7.79 -3.95 -0.79
N VAL A 49 7.05 -3.64 0.27
CA VAL A 49 7.10 -2.31 0.90
C VAL A 49 8.54 -2.00 1.33
N GLY A 50 9.00 -0.80 1.00
CA GLY A 50 10.37 -0.36 1.23
C GLY A 50 11.37 -0.75 0.14
N GLN A 51 10.92 -1.36 -0.96
CA GLN A 51 11.77 -1.74 -2.09
C GLN A 51 11.45 -0.96 -3.36
N ASN A 52 12.46 -0.87 -4.24
CA ASN A 52 12.33 -0.33 -5.59
C ASN A 52 12.08 -1.45 -6.60
N TYR A 53 11.31 -1.14 -7.64
CA TYR A 53 11.14 -1.96 -8.82
C TYR A 53 11.28 -1.10 -10.08
N LYS A 54 11.98 -1.63 -11.10
CA LYS A 54 12.14 -0.96 -12.39
C LYS A 54 11.15 -1.51 -13.41
N PHE A 55 10.34 -0.61 -13.95
CA PHE A 55 9.45 -0.89 -15.07
C PHE A 55 9.77 0.04 -16.23
N GLY A 56 10.44 -0.48 -17.26
CA GLY A 56 10.99 0.35 -18.33
C GLY A 56 12.00 1.37 -17.80
N VAL A 57 11.74 2.65 -18.03
CA VAL A 57 12.54 3.77 -17.50
C VAL A 57 12.05 4.26 -16.12
N LEU A 58 10.94 3.73 -15.65
CA LEU A 58 10.36 4.12 -14.36
C LEU A 58 11.01 3.35 -13.21
N ASP A 59 11.32 4.06 -12.15
CA ASP A 59 11.78 3.50 -10.88
C ASP A 59 10.68 3.72 -9.82
N ILE A 60 10.08 2.62 -9.39
CA ILE A 60 8.88 2.61 -8.55
C ILE A 60 9.30 2.23 -7.13
N PHE A 61 9.11 3.12 -6.17
CA PHE A 61 9.34 2.87 -4.75
C PHE A 61 8.02 2.79 -4.01
N VAL A 62 7.78 1.68 -3.33
CA VAL A 62 6.59 1.46 -2.50
C VAL A 62 6.89 1.86 -1.07
N GLU A 63 6.38 3.00 -0.62
CA GLU A 63 6.59 3.49 0.75
C GLU A 63 5.66 2.79 1.75
N ARG A 64 4.41 2.56 1.37
CA ARG A 64 3.40 1.96 2.24
C ARG A 64 2.27 1.35 1.42
N CYS A 65 1.68 0.26 1.89
CA CYS A 65 0.42 -0.21 1.35
C CYS A 65 -0.51 -0.72 2.45
N VAL A 66 -1.80 -0.52 2.25
CA VAL A 66 -2.86 -0.92 3.17
C VAL A 66 -4.01 -1.54 2.39
N PHE A 67 -4.75 -2.43 3.05
CA PHE A 67 -5.98 -3.00 2.50
C PHE A 67 -7.09 -3.04 3.55
N SER A 68 -8.33 -3.06 3.09
CA SER A 68 -9.50 -3.05 3.97
C SER A 68 -9.65 -4.38 4.73
N LYS A 69 -10.16 -4.31 5.96
CA LYS A 69 -10.59 -5.50 6.69
C LYS A 69 -11.73 -6.20 5.96
N PRO A 70 -11.88 -7.55 6.09
CA PRO A 70 -12.88 -8.34 5.34
C PRO A 70 -14.33 -7.90 5.53
N ILE A 71 -14.67 -7.23 6.63
CA ILE A 71 -16.01 -6.73 6.91
C ILE A 71 -16.38 -5.47 6.13
N PHE A 72 -15.41 -4.83 5.49
CA PHE A 72 -15.60 -3.64 4.66
C PHE A 72 -15.54 -3.99 3.18
N LYS A 73 -16.00 -3.06 2.32
CA LYS A 73 -15.82 -3.18 0.88
C LYS A 73 -14.33 -3.38 0.56
N PRO A 74 -13.97 -4.37 -0.26
CA PRO A 74 -12.58 -4.61 -0.63
C PRO A 74 -11.96 -3.38 -1.28
N GLU A 75 -10.86 -2.90 -0.71
CA GLU A 75 -10.08 -1.79 -1.22
C GLU A 75 -8.61 -2.00 -0.88
N SER A 76 -7.72 -1.55 -1.75
CA SER A 76 -6.29 -1.49 -1.51
C SER A 76 -5.76 -0.12 -1.90
N LEU A 77 -4.92 0.44 -1.04
CA LEU A 77 -4.26 1.72 -1.25
C LEU A 77 -2.75 1.54 -1.11
N ALA A 78 -1.99 2.25 -1.92
CA ALA A 78 -0.56 2.32 -1.75
C ALA A 78 -0.04 3.74 -1.91
N TYR A 79 0.88 4.12 -1.03
CA TYR A 79 1.65 5.33 -1.18
C TYR A 79 2.95 4.99 -1.89
N ILE A 80 3.08 5.49 -3.11
CA ILE A 80 4.20 5.19 -3.99
C ILE A 80 4.87 6.47 -4.50
N ARG A 81 6.14 6.33 -4.83
CA ARG A 81 6.92 7.34 -5.52
C ARG A 81 7.46 6.72 -6.81
N ILE A 82 7.28 7.44 -7.91
CA ILE A 82 7.72 7.02 -9.24
C ILE A 82 8.65 8.08 -9.80
N ASN A 83 9.87 7.68 -10.11
CA ASN A 83 10.86 8.51 -10.78
C ASN A 83 10.97 8.07 -12.25
N ASP A 84 11.15 9.03 -13.14
CA ASP A 84 11.47 8.78 -14.53
C ASP A 84 12.99 8.97 -14.74
N ASN A 85 13.64 7.93 -15.22
CA ASN A 85 15.07 7.92 -15.47
C ASN A 85 15.37 7.92 -16.98
N SER A 86 14.44 8.37 -17.82
CA SER A 86 14.65 8.49 -19.28
C SER A 86 15.73 9.52 -19.62
N ASP A 87 15.84 10.57 -18.82
CA ASP A 87 16.85 11.60 -18.92
C ASP A 87 17.95 11.42 -17.89
N ARG A 88 19.09 12.11 -18.08
CA ARG A 88 20.23 12.07 -17.13
C ARG A 88 19.88 12.60 -15.73
N LEU A 89 18.79 13.34 -15.61
CA LEU A 89 18.25 13.84 -14.36
C LEU A 89 17.01 13.02 -14.02
N SER A 90 17.11 12.18 -12.98
CA SER A 90 15.94 11.46 -12.43
C SER A 90 14.91 12.46 -11.93
N GLU A 91 13.71 12.44 -12.50
CA GLU A 91 12.61 13.33 -12.15
C GLU A 91 11.50 12.55 -11.45
N VAL A 92 11.00 13.09 -10.33
CA VAL A 92 9.82 12.54 -9.66
C VAL A 92 8.58 12.88 -10.49
N LYS A 93 7.99 11.88 -11.13
CA LYS A 93 6.77 12.02 -11.94
C LYS A 93 5.49 11.83 -11.13
N PHE A 94 5.58 11.05 -10.05
CA PHE A 94 4.44 10.79 -9.19
C PHE A 94 4.89 10.57 -7.75
N LYS A 95 4.15 11.12 -6.80
CA LYS A 95 4.27 10.83 -5.38
C LYS A 95 2.91 10.98 -4.71
N GLY A 96 2.33 9.89 -4.25
CA GLY A 96 1.01 9.96 -3.61
C GLY A 96 0.35 8.60 -3.43
N TRP A 97 -0.90 8.64 -3.01
CA TRP A 97 -1.74 7.47 -2.85
C TRP A 97 -2.39 7.07 -4.19
N MET A 98 -2.25 5.79 -4.54
CA MET A 98 -3.05 5.15 -5.59
C MET A 98 -4.10 4.24 -4.98
N PHE A 99 -5.22 4.07 -5.70
CA PHE A 99 -6.40 3.32 -5.28
C PHE A 99 -6.66 2.17 -6.25
N ALA A 100 -6.80 0.94 -5.73
CA ALA A 100 -7.04 -0.22 -6.59
C ALA A 100 -8.43 -0.19 -7.23
N SER A 101 -9.47 0.20 -6.47
CA SER A 101 -10.84 0.25 -6.98
C SER A 101 -11.12 1.43 -7.91
N SER A 102 -10.27 2.45 -7.87
CA SER A 102 -10.49 3.72 -8.61
C SER A 102 -9.18 4.30 -9.12
N PRO A 103 -8.51 3.63 -10.08
CA PRO A 103 -7.19 4.04 -10.56
C PRO A 103 -7.15 5.48 -11.11
N ALA A 104 -8.26 5.95 -11.66
CA ALA A 104 -8.36 7.29 -12.26
C ALA A 104 -8.36 8.44 -11.24
N LEU A 105 -8.55 8.16 -9.94
CA LEU A 105 -8.56 9.23 -8.93
C LEU A 105 -7.19 9.89 -8.76
N ASN A 106 -6.13 9.12 -8.90
CA ASN A 106 -4.77 9.61 -8.79
C ASN A 106 -3.85 8.73 -9.64
N ALA A 107 -3.79 9.00 -10.94
CA ALA A 107 -3.05 8.23 -11.92
C ALA A 107 -1.67 8.83 -12.20
N LEU A 108 -0.75 7.99 -12.66
CA LEU A 108 0.51 8.47 -13.23
C LEU A 108 0.24 9.15 -14.57
N GLU A 109 0.65 10.40 -14.70
CA GLU A 109 0.63 11.11 -15.98
C GLU A 109 1.97 10.86 -16.71
N ASN A 110 1.99 9.87 -17.60
CA ASN A 110 3.14 9.56 -18.45
C ASN A 110 2.66 9.19 -19.86
N SER A 111 3.39 9.63 -20.90
CA SER A 111 3.01 9.41 -22.30
C SER A 111 3.22 7.97 -22.76
N VAL A 112 4.17 7.26 -22.17
CA VAL A 112 4.61 5.91 -22.58
C VAL A 112 4.07 4.84 -21.67
N TYR A 113 4.06 5.09 -20.37
CA TYR A 113 3.71 4.08 -19.36
C TYR A 113 2.44 4.46 -18.60
N ASP A 114 1.69 3.44 -18.23
CA ASP A 114 0.58 3.54 -17.30
C ASP A 114 0.77 2.52 -16.17
N LEU A 115 0.43 2.92 -14.95
CA LEU A 115 0.57 2.08 -13.77
C LEU A 115 -0.72 2.10 -12.96
N SER A 116 -1.17 0.92 -12.56
CA SER A 116 -2.28 0.76 -11.64
C SER A 116 -1.94 -0.28 -10.57
N ILE A 117 -2.38 -0.03 -9.36
CA ILE A 117 -2.26 -1.00 -8.30
C ILE A 117 -3.45 -1.96 -8.34
N LEU A 118 -3.20 -3.24 -8.11
CA LEU A 118 -4.24 -4.27 -8.11
C LEU A 118 -4.63 -4.70 -6.70
N ALA A 119 -3.64 -4.93 -5.84
CA ALA A 119 -3.89 -5.39 -4.48
C ALA A 119 -2.69 -5.11 -3.56
N CYS A 120 -2.98 -4.81 -2.31
CA CYS A 120 -2.03 -4.89 -1.21
C CYS A 120 -2.27 -6.17 -0.40
N LYS A 121 -1.22 -6.89 -0.05
CA LYS A 121 -1.28 -8.18 0.66
C LYS A 121 -0.28 -8.23 1.80
N ASN A 122 -0.53 -9.16 2.73
CA ASN A 122 0.50 -9.67 3.62
C ASN A 122 1.01 -11.00 3.05
N VAL A 123 2.31 -11.11 2.89
CA VAL A 123 2.96 -12.40 2.68
C VAL A 123 3.23 -12.95 4.07
N ASP A 124 2.36 -13.87 4.50
CA ASP A 124 2.63 -14.62 5.71
C ASP A 124 3.93 -15.41 5.52
N SER A 125 4.78 -15.41 6.52
CA SER A 125 6.05 -16.15 6.56
C SER A 125 5.87 -17.69 6.56
N ILE A 126 4.74 -18.18 6.08
CA ILE A 126 4.34 -19.60 6.06
C ILE A 126 5.06 -20.39 4.96
N SER A 127 5.64 -19.73 3.97
CA SER A 127 6.36 -20.47 2.91
C SER A 127 7.74 -21.01 3.32
N LYS A 128 8.17 -20.79 4.57
CA LYS A 128 9.43 -21.36 5.09
C LYS A 128 9.29 -22.75 5.72
N LYS A 129 8.07 -23.30 5.83
CA LYS A 129 7.81 -24.56 6.52
C LYS A 129 7.56 -25.76 5.60
N SER A 130 7.47 -25.56 4.28
CA SER A 130 7.25 -26.68 3.35
C SER A 130 8.53 -27.28 2.73
N SER A 131 9.71 -26.66 2.97
CA SER A 131 10.98 -27.18 2.46
C SER A 131 11.79 -28.00 3.47
N SER A 132 11.26 -28.24 4.68
CA SER A 132 11.96 -29.01 5.72
C SER A 132 11.31 -30.36 6.04
N LEU A 133 10.35 -30.83 5.22
CA LEU A 133 9.68 -32.12 5.42
C LEU A 133 9.90 -33.13 4.26
N GLU A 134 10.79 -32.82 3.30
CA GLU A 134 11.24 -33.80 2.29
C GLU A 134 12.73 -34.13 2.48
N GLY A 135 13.02 -34.81 3.54
CA GLY A 135 14.40 -35.23 3.82
C GLY A 135 14.50 -36.28 4.92
N GLU A 136 13.60 -37.29 4.93
CA GLU A 136 13.79 -38.51 5.69
C GLU A 136 12.97 -39.66 5.05
N GLU A 137 13.54 -40.26 4.04
CA GLU A 137 13.38 -41.68 3.70
C GLU A 137 14.68 -42.23 3.11
#